data_3718842d245ea660d826d76e6c906a50
#
_entry.id   3718842d245ea660d826d76e6c906a50
#
_cell.length_a   1.000
_cell.length_b   1.000
_cell.length_c   1.000
_cell.angle_alpha   90.00
_cell.angle_beta   90.00
_cell.angle_gamma   90.00
#
_symmetry.space_group_name_H-M   'P 1'
#
loop_
_entity.id
_entity.type
_entity.pdbx_description
1 polymer ?
#
loop_
_entity_poly.entity_id
_entity_poly.type
_entity_poly.pdbx_seq_one_letter_code
_entity_poly.pdbx_strand_id
1 'polypeptide(L)'
;MIHLLILAVHLLATIAKLVRPGGVRAVVAESLLLKHQLLISSRARRRTPNLNSFDRFLLGLGSLFVPPSRIPKLAVILKPRTLFRFHEALKKCKYRWLFSSGGHRRPGPQGPSKELIDAIVEIKRRNPRVGCPRIAQQLAHAFGIDINKDIVRRVLAKHYRPEAGTDGPSWLSFIGHVKDSLWSVDLFRCESILLRSHWVMVVMDVFTRRIIGFGVERADLCGVSVCRMFNQIIAGKLLPRHLSSDHDPLFRFHRWLANLRILEVEEIKSIPYVPVSHPFVERLIGTVRREFLDHVLIWNAIDLERKLDEFRIYYNENRVHQSLSGSTPRERSGEPPPAHAVLDHYAWRHHCRGLFQMPIAA
;
A
#
# COMPACT_ATOMS: atom_id res chain seq x y z
N MET A 1 20.04 -3.87 50.07
CA MET A 1 20.80 -2.61 49.93
C MET A 1 20.48 -1.83 48.67
N ILE A 2 20.46 -2.43 47.50
CA ILE A 2 20.19 -1.75 46.20
C ILE A 2 18.83 -1.04 46.18
N HIS A 3 17.77 -1.67 46.69
CA HIS A 3 16.43 -1.08 46.74
C HIS A 3 16.32 0.13 47.65
N LEU A 4 17.05 0.14 48.79
CA LEU A 4 17.10 1.30 49.70
C LEU A 4 17.84 2.47 49.03
N LEU A 5 18.91 2.20 48.30
CA LEU A 5 19.65 3.23 47.55
C LEU A 5 18.79 3.85 46.45
N ILE A 6 18.07 3.03 45.71
CA ILE A 6 17.11 3.50 44.69
C ILE A 6 16.01 4.36 45.33
N LEU A 7 15.46 3.94 46.46
CA LEU A 7 14.45 4.72 47.18
C LEU A 7 15.00 6.07 47.67
N ALA A 8 16.20 6.11 48.22
CA ALA A 8 16.87 7.32 48.63
C ALA A 8 17.12 8.30 47.46
N VAL A 9 17.56 7.78 46.30
CA VAL A 9 17.73 8.60 45.09
C VAL A 9 16.40 9.17 44.60
N HIS A 10 15.33 8.36 44.64
CA HIS A 10 13.98 8.85 44.28
C HIS A 10 13.46 9.89 45.25
N LEU A 11 13.71 9.74 46.55
CA LEU A 11 13.32 10.71 47.57
C LEU A 11 14.06 12.06 47.36
N LEU A 12 15.38 12.00 47.15
CA LEU A 12 16.19 13.21 46.88
C LEU A 12 15.74 13.89 45.59
N ALA A 13 15.48 13.12 44.52
CA ALA A 13 14.97 13.68 43.26
C ALA A 13 13.60 14.32 43.43
N THR A 14 12.73 13.77 44.28
CA THR A 14 11.40 14.33 44.58
C THR A 14 11.52 15.61 45.39
N ILE A 15 12.37 15.64 46.40
CA ILE A 15 12.66 16.87 47.21
C ILE A 15 13.22 17.98 46.30
N ALA A 16 14.19 17.66 45.47
CA ALA A 16 14.76 18.62 44.50
C ALA A 16 13.71 19.20 43.53
N LYS A 17 12.70 18.40 43.17
CA LYS A 17 11.55 18.88 42.35
C LYS A 17 10.61 19.77 43.09
N LEU A 18 10.37 19.50 44.39
CA LEU A 18 9.47 20.30 45.23
C LEU A 18 10.01 21.73 45.49
N VAL A 19 11.34 21.85 45.57
CA VAL A 19 12.03 23.14 45.82
C VAL A 19 11.99 24.05 44.58
N ARG A 20 11.73 23.55 43.38
CA ARG A 20 11.63 24.37 42.17
C ARG A 20 10.33 25.17 42.13
N PRO A 21 10.31 26.41 41.59
CA PRO A 21 9.09 27.21 41.44
C PRO A 21 8.04 26.39 40.61
N GLY A 22 6.83 26.21 41.22
CA GLY A 22 5.78 25.37 40.62
C GLY A 22 5.97 23.85 40.74
N GLY A 23 7.04 23.37 41.38
CA GLY A 23 7.37 21.93 41.48
C GLY A 23 6.32 21.11 42.24
N VAL A 24 5.72 21.69 43.31
CA VAL A 24 4.64 21.04 44.07
C VAL A 24 3.46 20.72 43.17
N ARG A 25 3.04 21.69 42.35
CA ARG A 25 1.91 21.51 41.41
C ARG A 25 2.21 20.40 40.38
N ALA A 26 3.44 20.35 39.85
CA ALA A 26 3.85 19.32 38.90
C ALA A 26 3.87 17.93 39.55
N VAL A 27 4.38 17.76 40.76
CA VAL A 27 4.42 16.46 41.46
C VAL A 27 3.00 15.98 41.80
N VAL A 28 2.12 16.88 42.27
CA VAL A 28 0.72 16.52 42.51
C VAL A 28 0.02 16.10 41.22
N ALA A 29 0.22 16.84 40.14
CA ALA A 29 -0.38 16.51 38.84
C ALA A 29 0.15 15.19 38.30
N GLU A 30 1.45 14.90 38.40
CA GLU A 30 2.04 13.60 38.04
C GLU A 30 1.41 12.47 38.86
N SER A 31 1.30 12.63 40.18
CA SER A 31 0.70 11.63 41.06
C SER A 31 -0.78 11.36 40.75
N LEU A 32 -1.56 12.43 40.55
CA LEU A 32 -2.97 12.31 40.18
C LEU A 32 -3.16 11.63 38.80
N LEU A 33 -2.33 11.99 37.82
CA LEU A 33 -2.38 11.43 36.48
C LEU A 33 -2.07 9.95 36.50
N LEU A 34 -1.06 9.51 37.25
CA LEU A 34 -0.71 8.09 37.40
C LEU A 34 -1.80 7.34 38.18
N LYS A 35 -2.33 7.90 39.28
CA LYS A 35 -3.43 7.28 40.02
C LYS A 35 -4.69 7.13 39.17
N HIS A 36 -5.02 8.13 38.38
CA HIS A 36 -6.17 8.04 37.48
C HIS A 36 -5.98 6.92 36.42
N GLN A 37 -4.77 6.80 35.85
CA GLN A 37 -4.47 5.69 34.92
C GLN A 37 -4.55 4.31 35.59
N LEU A 38 -4.11 4.19 36.84
CA LEU A 38 -4.26 2.97 37.63
C LEU A 38 -5.73 2.60 37.86
N LEU A 39 -6.59 3.59 38.18
CA LEU A 39 -8.02 3.40 38.33
C LEU A 39 -8.67 2.93 37.01
N ILE A 40 -8.27 3.49 35.87
CA ILE A 40 -8.76 3.05 34.56
C ILE A 40 -8.31 1.62 34.28
N SER A 41 -7.04 1.30 34.56
CA SER A 41 -6.50 -0.05 34.39
C SER A 41 -7.19 -1.09 35.27
N SER A 42 -7.56 -0.73 36.51
CA SER A 42 -8.25 -1.63 37.44
C SER A 42 -9.70 -1.94 37.03
N ARG A 43 -10.35 -1.05 36.25
CA ARG A 43 -11.71 -1.29 35.73
C ARG A 43 -11.76 -2.41 34.67
N ALA A 44 -10.64 -2.68 33.97
CA ALA A 44 -10.58 -3.64 32.86
C ALA A 44 -9.87 -4.93 33.28
N ARG A 45 -10.61 -5.90 33.81
CA ARG A 45 -10.02 -7.20 34.22
C ARG A 45 -9.72 -8.17 33.07
N ARG A 46 -10.24 -7.99 31.86
CA ARG A 46 -10.12 -8.97 30.75
C ARG A 46 -9.87 -8.41 29.35
N ARG A 47 -9.83 -7.08 29.13
CA ARG A 47 -9.61 -6.45 27.82
C ARG A 47 -8.83 -5.13 27.99
N THR A 48 -8.31 -4.62 26.88
CA THR A 48 -7.71 -3.26 26.83
C THR A 48 -8.65 -2.24 27.47
N PRO A 49 -8.16 -1.38 28.36
CA PRO A 49 -9.01 -0.43 29.09
C PRO A 49 -9.70 0.53 28.10
N ASN A 50 -11.03 0.53 28.12
CA ASN A 50 -11.84 1.44 27.31
C ASN A 50 -11.87 2.82 28.00
N LEU A 51 -11.24 3.80 27.38
CA LEU A 51 -11.19 5.19 27.85
C LEU A 51 -12.46 5.92 27.45
N ASN A 52 -13.24 6.35 28.44
CA ASN A 52 -14.37 7.25 28.22
C ASN A 52 -13.89 8.66 27.83
N SER A 53 -14.76 9.47 27.23
CA SER A 53 -14.45 10.86 26.88
C SER A 53 -14.06 11.69 28.10
N PHE A 54 -14.68 11.42 29.25
CA PHE A 54 -14.36 12.05 30.51
C PHE A 54 -12.96 11.69 31.02
N ASP A 55 -12.55 10.42 30.92
CA ASP A 55 -11.19 9.96 31.29
C ASP A 55 -10.14 10.66 30.42
N ARG A 56 -10.40 10.81 29.13
CA ARG A 56 -9.50 11.52 28.19
C ARG A 56 -9.39 13.01 28.54
N PHE A 57 -10.50 13.62 28.90
CA PHE A 57 -10.52 15.02 29.32
C PHE A 57 -9.72 15.24 30.62
N LEU A 58 -9.94 14.42 31.65
CA LEU A 58 -9.21 14.50 32.90
C LEU A 58 -7.71 14.30 32.76
N LEU A 59 -7.31 13.26 31.94
CA LEU A 59 -5.91 13.01 31.65
C LEU A 59 -5.29 14.17 30.84
N GLY A 60 -6.04 14.78 29.95
CA GLY A 60 -5.64 15.97 29.20
C GLY A 60 -5.46 17.17 30.12
N LEU A 61 -6.42 17.42 31.03
CA LEU A 61 -6.37 18.51 31.98
C LEU A 61 -5.18 18.35 32.94
N GLY A 62 -4.98 17.15 33.51
CA GLY A 62 -3.83 16.84 34.38
C GLY A 62 -2.49 17.05 33.67
N SER A 63 -2.42 16.78 32.38
CA SER A 63 -1.20 16.96 31.59
C SER A 63 -0.80 18.42 31.39
N LEU A 64 -1.71 19.41 31.62
CA LEU A 64 -1.38 20.84 31.52
C LEU A 64 -0.41 21.31 32.60
N PHE A 65 -0.40 20.63 33.74
CA PHE A 65 0.45 20.99 34.91
C PHE A 65 1.79 20.22 34.87
N VAL A 66 2.01 19.36 33.85
CA VAL A 66 3.21 18.55 33.71
C VAL A 66 4.09 19.13 32.59
N PRO A 67 5.42 19.24 32.81
CA PRO A 67 6.33 19.68 31.75
C PRO A 67 6.25 18.76 30.52
N PRO A 68 6.25 19.32 29.30
CA PRO A 68 6.10 18.52 28.05
C PRO A 68 7.11 17.38 27.91
N SER A 69 8.35 17.57 28.40
CA SER A 69 9.42 16.56 28.38
C SER A 69 9.12 15.32 29.22
N ARG A 70 8.17 15.40 30.17
CA ARG A 70 7.79 14.30 31.04
C ARG A 70 6.54 13.56 30.59
N ILE A 71 5.72 14.15 29.72
CA ILE A 71 4.51 13.54 29.18
C ILE A 71 4.77 12.15 28.58
N PRO A 72 5.84 11.92 27.79
CA PRO A 72 6.12 10.58 27.24
C PRO A 72 6.35 9.50 28.31
N LYS A 73 6.92 9.89 29.47
CA LYS A 73 7.23 8.96 30.57
C LYS A 73 6.00 8.66 31.45
N LEU A 74 5.01 9.55 31.45
CA LEU A 74 3.80 9.46 32.28
C LEU A 74 2.61 8.88 31.52
N ALA A 75 2.67 8.83 30.21
CA ALA A 75 1.61 8.31 29.36
C ALA A 75 1.72 6.78 29.28
N VAL A 76 1.11 6.07 30.24
CA VAL A 76 1.14 4.58 30.31
C VAL A 76 0.00 3.96 29.49
N ILE A 77 -1.22 4.46 29.64
CA ILE A 77 -2.43 3.92 28.96
C ILE A 77 -2.71 4.63 27.63
N LEU A 78 -2.37 5.93 27.58
CA LEU A 78 -2.56 6.76 26.39
C LEU A 78 -1.26 6.94 25.61
N LYS A 79 -1.36 6.99 24.28
CA LYS A 79 -0.22 7.40 23.45
C LYS A 79 0.14 8.86 23.76
N PRO A 80 1.42 9.21 24.00
CA PRO A 80 1.86 10.59 24.28
C PRO A 80 1.32 11.61 23.26
N ARG A 81 1.24 11.20 21.99
CA ARG A 81 0.70 12.00 20.89
C ARG A 81 -0.75 12.47 21.14
N THR A 82 -1.55 11.69 21.87
CA THR A 82 -2.94 12.08 22.20
C THR A 82 -2.97 13.26 23.17
N LEU A 83 -2.08 13.27 24.16
CA LEU A 83 -1.95 14.38 25.09
C LEU A 83 -1.41 15.66 24.41
N PHE A 84 -0.42 15.52 23.54
CA PHE A 84 0.07 16.65 22.74
C PHE A 84 -0.99 17.23 21.81
N ARG A 85 -1.83 16.40 21.17
CA ARG A 85 -2.97 16.89 20.39
C ARG A 85 -3.99 17.65 21.22
N PHE A 86 -4.23 17.23 22.45
CA PHE A 86 -5.09 17.96 23.39
C PHE A 86 -4.53 19.34 23.70
N HIS A 87 -3.23 19.45 24.02
CA HIS A 87 -2.55 20.73 24.24
C HIS A 87 -2.62 21.63 23.00
N GLU A 88 -2.41 21.07 21.82
CA GLU A 88 -2.50 21.81 20.55
C GLU A 88 -3.93 22.31 20.28
N ALA A 89 -4.95 21.52 20.58
CA ALA A 89 -6.35 21.89 20.44
C ALA A 89 -6.70 23.05 21.41
N LEU A 90 -6.24 22.96 22.66
CA LEU A 90 -6.44 24.07 23.65
C LEU A 90 -5.70 25.33 23.22
N LYS A 91 -4.47 25.21 22.71
CA LYS A 91 -3.71 26.33 22.16
C LYS A 91 -4.47 26.99 21.01
N LYS A 92 -4.97 26.22 20.06
CA LYS A 92 -5.78 26.70 18.92
C LYS A 92 -7.09 27.34 19.41
N CYS A 93 -7.74 26.78 20.45
CA CYS A 93 -8.95 27.34 21.05
C CYS A 93 -8.66 28.68 21.73
N LYS A 94 -7.58 28.75 22.51
CA LYS A 94 -7.12 30.03 23.16
C LYS A 94 -6.86 31.10 22.11
N TYR A 95 -6.10 30.81 21.06
CA TYR A 95 -5.81 31.80 20.01
C TYR A 95 -7.07 32.19 19.22
N ARG A 96 -7.97 31.25 18.98
CA ARG A 96 -9.26 31.56 18.36
C ARG A 96 -10.07 32.50 19.25
N TRP A 97 -10.12 32.25 20.55
CA TRP A 97 -10.87 33.08 21.48
C TRP A 97 -10.24 34.49 21.65
N LEU A 98 -8.92 34.57 21.73
CA LEU A 98 -8.19 35.84 21.90
C LEU A 98 -8.15 36.70 20.64
N PHE A 99 -8.07 36.08 19.47
CA PHE A 99 -7.85 36.76 18.19
C PHE A 99 -9.02 36.67 17.23
N SER A 100 -10.09 35.92 17.55
CA SER A 100 -11.35 36.06 16.84
C SER A 100 -12.06 37.28 17.36
N SER A 101 -11.69 38.44 16.88
CA SER A 101 -12.56 39.59 16.99
C SER A 101 -13.90 39.22 16.35
N GLY A 102 -15.01 39.40 17.07
CA GLY A 102 -16.38 39.14 16.59
C GLY A 102 -16.83 40.06 15.46
N GLY A 103 -15.92 40.49 14.63
CA GLY A 103 -16.15 41.29 13.43
C GLY A 103 -16.06 40.39 12.20
N HIS A 104 -17.01 40.53 11.35
CA HIS A 104 -17.20 39.98 10.03
C HIS A 104 -15.96 39.27 9.47
N ARG A 105 -16.07 37.94 9.21
CA ARG A 105 -15.07 37.23 8.44
C ARG A 105 -14.80 38.04 7.20
N ARG A 106 -13.63 38.66 7.09
CA ARG A 106 -13.21 39.26 5.84
C ARG A 106 -13.34 38.18 4.81
N PRO A 107 -14.05 38.40 3.69
CA PRO A 107 -14.13 37.43 2.61
C PRO A 107 -12.69 37.02 2.28
N GLY A 108 -12.46 35.71 2.20
CA GLY A 108 -11.14 35.20 1.81
C GLY A 108 -10.75 35.74 0.44
N PRO A 109 -9.50 35.53 0.01
CA PRO A 109 -9.05 35.95 -1.32
C PRO A 109 -10.08 35.51 -2.36
N GLN A 110 -10.45 36.40 -3.27
CA GLN A 110 -11.35 36.05 -4.35
C GLN A 110 -10.81 34.82 -5.10
N GLY A 111 -11.69 33.86 -5.34
CA GLY A 111 -11.34 32.69 -6.12
C GLY A 111 -10.97 33.07 -7.56
N PRO A 112 -10.41 32.13 -8.34
CA PRO A 112 -10.11 32.39 -9.75
C PRO A 112 -11.37 32.84 -10.50
N SER A 113 -11.20 33.75 -11.48
CA SER A 113 -12.29 34.24 -12.30
C SER A 113 -12.97 33.10 -13.06
N LYS A 114 -14.20 33.33 -13.52
CA LYS A 114 -14.95 32.31 -14.25
C LYS A 114 -14.23 31.92 -15.54
N GLU A 115 -13.69 32.90 -16.26
CA GLU A 115 -12.92 32.70 -17.51
C GLU A 115 -11.69 31.81 -17.26
N LEU A 116 -11.00 32.03 -16.13
CA LEU A 116 -9.84 31.21 -15.77
C LEU A 116 -10.23 29.77 -15.40
N ILE A 117 -11.38 29.60 -14.72
CA ILE A 117 -11.92 28.27 -14.42
C ILE A 117 -12.25 27.54 -15.72
N ASP A 118 -12.94 28.19 -16.65
CA ASP A 118 -13.33 27.63 -17.92
C ASP A 118 -12.10 27.27 -18.77
N ALA A 119 -11.07 28.12 -18.80
CA ALA A 119 -9.81 27.83 -19.47
C ALA A 119 -9.09 26.61 -18.89
N ILE A 120 -9.02 26.49 -17.56
CA ILE A 120 -8.41 25.32 -16.90
C ILE A 120 -9.15 24.04 -17.27
N VAL A 121 -10.48 24.06 -17.22
CA VAL A 121 -11.33 22.90 -17.54
C VAL A 121 -11.17 22.52 -19.01
N GLU A 122 -11.16 23.50 -19.93
CA GLU A 122 -11.04 23.26 -21.36
C GLU A 122 -9.65 22.73 -21.75
N ILE A 123 -8.56 23.25 -21.15
CA ILE A 123 -7.23 22.68 -21.34
C ILE A 123 -7.20 21.23 -20.89
N LYS A 124 -7.81 20.91 -19.74
CA LYS A 124 -7.87 19.54 -19.23
C LYS A 124 -8.73 18.63 -20.10
N ARG A 125 -9.85 19.13 -20.62
CA ARG A 125 -10.76 18.39 -21.50
C ARG A 125 -10.08 18.01 -22.81
N ARG A 126 -9.38 18.98 -23.44
CA ARG A 126 -8.63 18.74 -24.70
C ARG A 126 -7.38 17.89 -24.48
N ASN A 127 -6.82 17.93 -23.28
CA ASN A 127 -5.58 17.21 -22.95
C ASN A 127 -5.75 16.37 -21.67
N PRO A 128 -6.51 15.26 -21.69
CA PRO A 128 -6.86 14.48 -20.50
C PRO A 128 -5.64 13.96 -19.72
N ARG A 129 -4.50 13.72 -20.39
CA ARG A 129 -3.28 13.18 -19.80
C ARG A 129 -2.39 14.23 -19.11
N VAL A 130 -2.68 15.51 -19.30
CA VAL A 130 -1.86 16.60 -18.74
C VAL A 130 -2.18 16.78 -17.26
N GLY A 131 -1.14 16.78 -16.43
CA GLY A 131 -1.23 16.99 -14.98
C GLY A 131 -1.35 18.47 -14.58
N CYS A 132 -1.83 18.75 -13.36
CA CYS A 132 -2.02 20.12 -12.84
C CYS A 132 -0.80 21.04 -12.96
N PRO A 133 0.46 20.59 -12.72
CA PRO A 133 1.63 21.46 -12.89
C PRO A 133 1.80 21.95 -14.33
N ARG A 134 1.59 21.07 -15.31
CA ARG A 134 1.76 21.39 -16.73
C ARG A 134 0.63 22.30 -17.23
N ILE A 135 -0.59 22.16 -16.70
CA ILE A 135 -1.70 23.07 -16.98
C ILE A 135 -1.36 24.47 -16.44
N ALA A 136 -0.81 24.60 -15.23
CA ALA A 136 -0.36 25.87 -14.68
C ALA A 136 0.71 26.52 -15.57
N GLN A 137 1.70 25.76 -16.03
CA GLN A 137 2.73 26.24 -16.96
C GLN A 137 2.15 26.67 -18.31
N GLN A 138 1.17 25.95 -18.86
CA GLN A 138 0.50 26.32 -20.10
C GLN A 138 -0.29 27.62 -19.96
N LEU A 139 -0.95 27.84 -18.82
CA LEU A 139 -1.64 29.11 -18.55
C LEU A 139 -0.68 30.27 -18.42
N ALA A 140 0.45 30.09 -17.75
CA ALA A 140 1.49 31.10 -17.67
C ALA A 140 2.05 31.44 -19.06
N HIS A 141 2.30 30.43 -19.90
CA HIS A 141 2.87 30.64 -21.25
C HIS A 141 1.85 31.25 -22.22
N ALA A 142 0.58 30.77 -22.20
CA ALA A 142 -0.41 31.17 -23.19
C ALA A 142 -1.13 32.49 -22.83
N PHE A 143 -1.35 32.73 -21.54
CA PHE A 143 -2.16 33.88 -21.06
C PHE A 143 -1.40 34.81 -20.13
N GLY A 144 -0.12 34.53 -19.83
CA GLY A 144 0.66 35.34 -18.89
C GLY A 144 0.16 35.24 -17.43
N ILE A 145 -0.68 34.27 -17.13
CA ILE A 145 -1.30 34.10 -15.79
C ILE A 145 -0.51 33.08 -15.00
N ASP A 146 0.21 33.54 -13.98
CA ASP A 146 0.94 32.65 -13.06
C ASP A 146 0.01 32.19 -11.94
N ILE A 147 -0.27 30.89 -11.91
CA ILE A 147 -1.11 30.25 -10.88
C ILE A 147 -0.46 29.02 -10.31
N ASN A 148 -0.72 28.79 -9.02
CA ASN A 148 -0.22 27.59 -8.35
C ASN A 148 -0.98 26.33 -8.82
N LYS A 149 -0.23 25.22 -9.01
CA LYS A 149 -0.77 23.88 -9.30
C LYS A 149 -1.91 23.46 -8.34
N ASP A 150 -1.91 23.95 -7.10
CA ASP A 150 -2.94 23.63 -6.10
C ASP A 150 -4.28 24.35 -6.38
N ILE A 151 -4.23 25.52 -7.04
CA ILE A 151 -5.44 26.21 -7.54
C ILE A 151 -6.02 25.39 -8.69
N VAL A 152 -5.20 24.98 -9.65
CA VAL A 152 -5.61 24.13 -10.78
C VAL A 152 -6.26 22.83 -10.24
N ARG A 153 -5.64 22.18 -9.26
CA ARG A 153 -6.18 20.96 -8.65
C ARG A 153 -7.55 21.20 -8.00
N ARG A 154 -7.74 22.30 -7.27
CA ARG A 154 -9.02 22.64 -6.63
C ARG A 154 -10.10 22.95 -7.65
N VAL A 155 -9.76 23.67 -8.71
CA VAL A 155 -10.68 23.97 -9.82
C VAL A 155 -11.12 22.68 -10.49
N LEU A 156 -10.18 21.81 -10.90
CA LEU A 156 -10.51 20.55 -11.55
C LEU A 156 -11.31 19.61 -10.64
N ALA A 157 -11.01 19.53 -9.36
CA ALA A 157 -11.77 18.72 -8.41
C ALA A 157 -13.23 19.18 -8.29
N LYS A 158 -13.52 20.47 -8.49
CA LYS A 158 -14.86 21.05 -8.35
C LYS A 158 -15.63 21.10 -9.68
N HIS A 159 -14.95 21.38 -10.77
CA HIS A 159 -15.57 21.74 -12.06
C HIS A 159 -15.31 20.75 -13.19
N TYR A 160 -14.38 19.79 -13.02
CA TYR A 160 -14.05 18.80 -14.04
C TYR A 160 -14.47 17.40 -13.57
N ARG A 161 -15.34 16.76 -14.33
CA ARG A 161 -15.60 15.32 -14.21
C ARG A 161 -14.98 14.64 -15.44
N PRO A 162 -14.06 13.69 -15.26
CA PRO A 162 -13.54 12.91 -16.38
C PRO A 162 -14.73 12.21 -17.06
N GLU A 163 -14.84 12.39 -18.36
CA GLU A 163 -15.73 11.53 -19.15
C GLU A 163 -15.16 10.11 -19.07
N ALA A 164 -15.99 9.17 -18.61
CA ALA A 164 -15.61 7.79 -18.60
C ALA A 164 -15.37 7.34 -20.04
N GLY A 165 -14.10 7.20 -20.45
CA GLY A 165 -13.81 6.57 -21.73
C GLY A 165 -12.85 7.25 -22.70
N THR A 166 -12.22 8.39 -22.38
CA THR A 166 -11.32 9.05 -23.33
C THR A 166 -9.84 8.61 -23.28
N ASP A 167 -9.44 7.85 -22.31
CA ASP A 167 -8.18 7.12 -22.38
C ASP A 167 -8.41 5.83 -23.13
N GLY A 168 -8.27 5.86 -24.45
CA GLY A 168 -8.17 4.63 -25.23
C GLY A 168 -7.11 3.74 -24.60
N PRO A 169 -7.34 2.43 -24.50
CA PRO A 169 -6.39 1.51 -23.90
C PRO A 169 -5.04 1.66 -24.60
N SER A 170 -3.93 1.62 -23.86
CA SER A 170 -2.61 1.51 -24.48
C SER A 170 -2.61 0.32 -25.44
N TRP A 171 -1.76 0.31 -26.47
CA TRP A 171 -1.66 -0.81 -27.39
C TRP A 171 -1.51 -2.15 -26.68
N LEU A 172 -0.70 -2.22 -25.63
CA LEU A 172 -0.55 -3.39 -24.77
C LEU A 172 -1.84 -3.74 -24.02
N SER A 173 -2.57 -2.73 -23.55
CA SER A 173 -3.88 -2.95 -22.92
C SER A 173 -4.90 -3.44 -23.96
N PHE A 174 -4.85 -2.92 -25.17
CA PHE A 174 -5.72 -3.38 -26.27
C PHE A 174 -5.47 -4.85 -26.61
N ILE A 175 -4.20 -5.23 -26.84
CA ILE A 175 -3.82 -6.64 -27.09
C ILE A 175 -4.18 -7.51 -25.86
N GLY A 176 -3.92 -7.00 -24.65
CA GLY A 176 -4.24 -7.68 -23.41
C GLY A 176 -5.74 -7.83 -23.11
N HIS A 177 -6.62 -7.13 -23.85
CA HIS A 177 -8.08 -7.31 -23.77
C HIS A 177 -8.60 -8.42 -24.69
N VAL A 178 -7.76 -8.91 -25.59
CA VAL A 178 -8.10 -10.04 -26.44
C VAL A 178 -7.73 -11.33 -25.73
N LYS A 179 -8.72 -12.20 -25.51
CA LYS A 179 -8.52 -13.48 -24.83
C LYS A 179 -7.44 -14.30 -25.56
N ASP A 180 -6.57 -14.93 -24.77
CA ASP A 180 -5.49 -15.83 -25.23
C ASP A 180 -4.47 -15.21 -26.20
N SER A 181 -4.39 -13.88 -26.28
CA SER A 181 -3.52 -13.21 -27.25
C SER A 181 -2.20 -12.71 -26.68
N LEU A 182 -2.12 -12.39 -25.41
CA LEU A 182 -0.93 -11.78 -24.78
C LEU A 182 -0.61 -12.37 -23.42
N TRP A 183 0.56 -12.99 -23.31
CA TRP A 183 1.17 -13.30 -22.02
C TRP A 183 2.31 -12.35 -21.71
N SER A 184 2.68 -12.27 -20.44
CA SER A 184 3.81 -11.48 -19.96
C SER A 184 4.74 -12.37 -19.16
N VAL A 185 6.05 -12.25 -19.41
CA VAL A 185 7.09 -13.00 -18.73
C VAL A 185 8.09 -12.06 -18.08
N ASP A 186 8.55 -12.41 -16.89
CA ASP A 186 9.58 -11.65 -16.16
C ASP A 186 10.37 -12.57 -15.23
N LEU A 187 11.56 -12.10 -14.84
CA LEU A 187 12.50 -12.80 -13.97
C LEU A 187 12.71 -12.04 -12.66
N PHE A 188 12.72 -12.74 -11.56
CA PHE A 188 13.08 -12.14 -10.29
C PHE A 188 13.92 -13.08 -9.42
N ARG A 189 14.65 -12.53 -8.48
CA ARG A 189 15.48 -13.31 -7.55
C ARG A 189 14.74 -13.53 -6.24
N CYS A 190 14.93 -14.72 -5.68
CA CYS A 190 14.48 -15.10 -4.36
C CYS A 190 15.63 -15.79 -3.60
N GLU A 191 15.74 -15.56 -2.31
CA GLU A 191 16.80 -16.10 -1.48
C GLU A 191 16.27 -17.16 -0.51
N SER A 192 17.00 -18.26 -0.38
CA SER A 192 16.69 -19.27 0.64
C SER A 192 17.23 -18.86 2.02
N ILE A 193 16.82 -19.56 3.06
CA ILE A 193 17.30 -19.36 4.44
C ILE A 193 18.83 -19.49 4.56
N LEU A 194 19.44 -20.25 3.66
CA LEU A 194 20.89 -20.41 3.57
C LEU A 194 21.55 -19.31 2.70
N LEU A 195 20.84 -18.22 2.40
CA LEU A 195 21.26 -17.11 1.56
C LEU A 195 21.71 -17.53 0.15
N ARG A 196 21.20 -18.67 -0.34
CA ARG A 196 21.41 -19.08 -1.73
C ARG A 196 20.35 -18.43 -2.61
N SER A 197 20.81 -17.77 -3.65
CA SER A 197 19.93 -17.13 -4.63
C SER A 197 19.31 -18.15 -5.56
N HIS A 198 18.04 -17.96 -5.84
CA HIS A 198 17.26 -18.68 -6.84
C HIS A 198 16.64 -17.68 -7.82
N TRP A 199 16.70 -17.96 -9.09
CA TRP A 199 16.00 -17.22 -10.11
C TRP A 199 14.61 -17.83 -10.31
N VAL A 200 13.62 -16.97 -10.37
CA VAL A 200 12.24 -17.35 -10.61
C VAL A 200 11.75 -16.67 -11.88
N MET A 201 11.28 -17.46 -12.82
CA MET A 201 10.53 -16.98 -13.98
C MET A 201 9.05 -17.03 -13.63
N VAL A 202 8.32 -15.97 -13.93
CA VAL A 202 6.87 -15.95 -13.85
C VAL A 202 6.27 -15.66 -15.21
N VAL A 203 5.25 -16.42 -15.57
CA VAL A 203 4.46 -16.21 -16.79
C VAL A 203 3.02 -16.00 -16.39
N MET A 204 2.40 -14.92 -16.91
CA MET A 204 1.00 -14.60 -16.65
C MET A 204 0.25 -14.27 -17.94
N ASP A 205 -1.01 -14.60 -17.98
CA ASP A 205 -1.94 -14.12 -18.99
C ASP A 205 -2.41 -12.70 -18.62
N VAL A 206 -2.21 -11.77 -19.53
CA VAL A 206 -2.53 -10.37 -19.31
C VAL A 206 -4.03 -10.11 -19.29
N PHE A 207 -4.83 -10.87 -20.01
CA PHE A 207 -6.28 -10.72 -20.09
C PHE A 207 -6.98 -11.18 -18.82
N THR A 208 -6.71 -12.42 -18.40
CA THR A 208 -7.36 -13.03 -17.24
C THR A 208 -6.65 -12.71 -15.93
N ARG A 209 -5.41 -12.19 -15.97
CA ARG A 209 -4.50 -12.04 -14.81
C ARG A 209 -4.07 -13.38 -14.22
N ARG A 210 -4.31 -14.47 -14.89
CA ARG A 210 -3.99 -15.81 -14.44
C ARG A 210 -2.48 -16.02 -14.45
N ILE A 211 -1.93 -16.55 -13.37
CA ILE A 211 -0.55 -17.04 -13.34
C ILE A 211 -0.54 -18.36 -14.12
N ILE A 212 0.17 -18.37 -15.23
CA ILE A 212 0.35 -19.58 -16.06
C ILE A 212 1.28 -20.56 -15.35
N GLY A 213 2.38 -20.07 -14.78
CA GLY A 213 3.28 -20.88 -14.00
C GLY A 213 4.51 -20.12 -13.51
N PHE A 214 5.27 -20.82 -12.69
CA PHE A 214 6.58 -20.41 -12.22
C PHE A 214 7.64 -21.43 -12.66
N GLY A 215 8.82 -20.95 -13.03
CA GLY A 215 10.01 -21.77 -13.22
C GLY A 215 11.07 -21.34 -12.21
N VAL A 216 11.80 -22.28 -11.64
CA VAL A 216 12.83 -22.00 -10.63
C VAL A 216 14.16 -22.57 -11.11
N GLU A 217 15.21 -21.74 -11.09
CA GLU A 217 16.58 -22.16 -11.43
C GLU A 217 17.56 -21.72 -10.33
N ARG A 218 18.62 -22.50 -10.14
CA ARG A 218 19.66 -22.20 -9.12
C ARG A 218 20.68 -21.21 -9.68
N ALA A 219 21.26 -20.46 -8.80
CA ALA A 219 22.35 -19.47 -8.86
C ALA A 219 22.76 -18.87 -10.23
N ASP A 220 23.15 -19.66 -11.22
CA ASP A 220 23.68 -19.15 -12.49
C ASP A 220 22.65 -19.31 -13.61
N LEU A 221 21.89 -18.23 -13.83
CA LEU A 221 20.91 -18.20 -14.90
C LEU A 221 21.61 -17.93 -16.23
N CYS A 222 21.43 -18.84 -17.17
CA CYS A 222 21.89 -18.69 -18.55
C CYS A 222 20.70 -18.75 -19.52
N GLY A 223 20.92 -18.29 -20.76
CA GLY A 223 19.85 -18.29 -21.76
C GLY A 223 19.23 -19.67 -22.04
N VAL A 224 19.99 -20.76 -21.85
CA VAL A 224 19.47 -22.14 -21.98
C VAL A 224 18.54 -22.47 -20.80
N SER A 225 18.89 -22.07 -19.58
CA SER A 225 18.04 -22.24 -18.40
C SER A 225 16.72 -21.49 -18.56
N VAL A 226 16.76 -20.26 -19.11
CA VAL A 226 15.55 -19.47 -19.40
C VAL A 226 14.62 -20.22 -20.37
N CYS A 227 15.15 -20.77 -21.46
CA CYS A 227 14.36 -21.58 -22.40
C CYS A 227 13.76 -22.83 -21.72
N ARG A 228 14.55 -23.51 -20.88
CA ARG A 228 14.08 -24.68 -20.12
C ARG A 228 12.95 -24.35 -19.18
N MET A 229 13.12 -23.31 -18.35
CA MET A 229 12.08 -22.84 -17.43
C MET A 229 10.79 -22.48 -18.17
N PHE A 230 10.90 -21.76 -19.28
CA PHE A 230 9.74 -21.38 -20.08
C PHE A 230 9.02 -22.60 -20.64
N ASN A 231 9.76 -23.53 -21.28
CA ASN A 231 9.19 -24.74 -21.88
C ASN A 231 8.52 -25.63 -20.80
N GLN A 232 9.07 -25.71 -19.58
CA GLN A 232 8.44 -26.42 -18.47
C GLN A 232 7.11 -25.75 -18.06
N ILE A 233 7.08 -24.42 -17.99
CA ILE A 233 5.87 -23.67 -17.62
C ILE A 233 4.75 -23.87 -18.63
N ILE A 234 5.07 -23.91 -19.94
CA ILE A 234 4.09 -23.97 -21.01
C ILE A 234 3.66 -25.40 -21.39
N ALA A 235 4.34 -26.41 -20.86
CA ALA A 235 4.07 -27.80 -21.20
C ALA A 235 2.58 -28.15 -21.02
N GLY A 236 1.95 -28.66 -22.09
CA GLY A 236 0.54 -29.03 -22.10
C GLY A 236 -0.47 -27.88 -22.06
N LYS A 237 -0.04 -26.65 -22.33
CA LYS A 237 -0.91 -25.47 -22.35
C LYS A 237 -1.06 -24.90 -23.76
N LEU A 238 -2.20 -24.23 -24.00
CA LEU A 238 -2.39 -23.45 -25.22
C LEU A 238 -1.51 -22.22 -25.16
N LEU A 239 -0.74 -21.98 -26.20
CA LEU A 239 0.21 -20.89 -26.30
C LEU A 239 -0.49 -19.57 -26.68
N PRO A 240 0.00 -18.42 -26.22
CA PRO A 240 -0.51 -17.12 -26.64
C PRO A 240 0.02 -16.76 -28.02
N ARG A 241 -0.62 -15.84 -28.69
CA ARG A 241 -0.12 -15.24 -29.93
C ARG A 241 1.10 -14.37 -29.70
N HIS A 242 1.10 -13.63 -28.60
CA HIS A 242 2.15 -12.68 -28.25
C HIS A 242 2.67 -12.92 -26.84
N LEU A 243 3.97 -12.73 -26.66
CA LEU A 243 4.64 -12.78 -25.36
C LEU A 243 5.35 -11.43 -25.11
N SER A 244 4.95 -10.73 -24.08
CA SER A 244 5.65 -9.51 -23.65
C SER A 244 6.79 -9.85 -22.69
N SER A 245 8.01 -9.42 -23.03
CA SER A 245 9.20 -9.54 -22.19
C SER A 245 9.86 -8.18 -21.99
N ASP A 246 10.69 -8.05 -20.96
CA ASP A 246 11.51 -6.88 -20.74
C ASP A 246 12.78 -6.88 -21.62
N HIS A 247 13.68 -5.91 -21.36
CA HIS A 247 14.95 -5.79 -22.05
C HIS A 247 16.12 -6.55 -21.39
N ASP A 248 15.85 -7.48 -20.49
CA ASP A 248 16.90 -8.28 -19.86
C ASP A 248 17.75 -8.96 -20.95
N PRO A 249 19.08 -8.95 -20.85
CA PRO A 249 19.98 -9.61 -21.79
C PRO A 249 19.65 -11.09 -22.05
N LEU A 250 19.09 -11.78 -21.05
CA LEU A 250 18.69 -13.19 -21.13
C LEU A 250 17.56 -13.42 -22.14
N PHE A 251 16.64 -12.47 -22.28
CA PHE A 251 15.59 -12.50 -23.31
C PHE A 251 16.06 -12.01 -24.70
N ARG A 252 17.32 -11.57 -24.83
CA ARG A 252 17.95 -11.26 -26.11
C ARG A 252 18.81 -12.40 -26.65
N PHE A 253 18.94 -13.48 -25.89
CA PHE A 253 19.73 -14.64 -26.26
C PHE A 253 19.17 -15.31 -27.51
N HIS A 254 20.04 -15.64 -28.49
CA HIS A 254 19.61 -16.16 -29.80
C HIS A 254 18.77 -17.43 -29.73
N ARG A 255 19.05 -18.31 -28.75
CA ARG A 255 18.24 -19.54 -28.54
C ARG A 255 16.87 -19.24 -27.97
N TRP A 256 16.71 -18.18 -27.15
CA TRP A 256 15.41 -17.73 -26.68
C TRP A 256 14.53 -17.31 -27.86
N LEU A 257 15.06 -16.48 -28.75
CA LEU A 257 14.35 -16.05 -29.96
C LEU A 257 14.03 -17.19 -30.89
N ALA A 258 14.96 -18.17 -31.05
CA ALA A 258 14.74 -19.38 -31.82
C ALA A 258 13.64 -20.26 -31.19
N ASN A 259 13.63 -20.40 -29.85
CA ASN A 259 12.61 -21.15 -29.12
C ASN A 259 11.21 -20.58 -29.36
N LEU A 260 11.06 -19.24 -29.24
CA LEU A 260 9.78 -18.56 -29.48
C LEU A 260 9.30 -18.74 -30.95
N ARG A 261 10.22 -18.70 -31.91
CA ARG A 261 9.88 -18.96 -33.33
C ARG A 261 9.36 -20.38 -33.56
N ILE A 262 9.99 -21.39 -32.93
CA ILE A 262 9.53 -22.77 -33.00
C ILE A 262 8.13 -22.93 -32.38
N LEU A 263 7.85 -22.15 -31.32
CA LEU A 263 6.56 -22.14 -30.62
C LEU A 263 5.51 -21.28 -31.33
N GLU A 264 5.85 -20.61 -32.44
CA GLU A 264 4.98 -19.67 -33.16
C GLU A 264 4.46 -18.53 -32.30
N VAL A 265 5.26 -18.10 -31.29
CA VAL A 265 4.93 -16.99 -30.38
C VAL A 265 5.70 -15.75 -30.79
N GLU A 266 4.99 -14.66 -31.05
CA GLU A 266 5.59 -13.35 -31.38
C GLU A 266 5.99 -12.61 -30.11
N GLU A 267 7.27 -12.23 -30.02
CA GLU A 267 7.76 -11.46 -28.88
C GLU A 267 7.50 -9.98 -29.05
N ILE A 268 6.88 -9.36 -28.04
CA ILE A 268 6.68 -7.91 -27.93
C ILE A 268 7.57 -7.38 -26.82
N LYS A 269 8.62 -6.65 -27.18
CA LYS A 269 9.49 -6.01 -26.19
C LYS A 269 8.79 -4.83 -25.51
N SER A 270 8.98 -4.69 -24.21
CA SER A 270 8.57 -3.50 -23.47
C SER A 270 9.31 -2.26 -24.01
N ILE A 271 8.70 -1.08 -23.91
CA ILE A 271 9.35 0.17 -24.35
C ILE A 271 10.37 0.58 -23.29
N PRO A 272 11.66 0.80 -23.65
CA PRO A 272 12.67 1.21 -22.69
C PRO A 272 12.28 2.51 -21.97
N TYR A 273 12.59 2.59 -20.68
CA TYR A 273 12.32 3.77 -19.83
C TYR A 273 10.86 4.22 -19.71
N VAL A 274 9.90 3.40 -20.14
CA VAL A 274 8.47 3.65 -19.93
C VAL A 274 7.95 2.70 -18.86
N PRO A 275 7.75 3.17 -17.60
CA PRO A 275 7.32 2.33 -16.47
C PRO A 275 5.97 1.63 -16.70
N VAL A 276 5.23 2.08 -17.71
CA VAL A 276 3.87 1.57 -18.03
C VAL A 276 3.92 0.42 -19.05
N SER A 277 5.10 0.03 -19.52
CA SER A 277 5.21 -0.97 -20.60
C SER A 277 5.11 -2.42 -20.12
N HIS A 278 5.43 -2.69 -18.82
CA HIS A 278 5.39 -4.04 -18.23
C HIS A 278 4.68 -4.10 -16.85
N PRO A 279 3.61 -3.31 -16.62
CA PRO A 279 3.10 -3.03 -15.27
C PRO A 279 2.40 -4.23 -14.64
N PHE A 280 1.97 -5.20 -15.43
CA PHE A 280 1.13 -6.30 -14.93
C PHE A 280 1.96 -7.37 -14.23
N VAL A 281 3.04 -7.81 -14.87
CA VAL A 281 3.92 -8.81 -14.30
C VAL A 281 4.76 -8.21 -13.15
N GLU A 282 5.20 -6.96 -13.24
CA GLU A 282 5.86 -6.25 -12.13
C GLU A 282 4.97 -6.16 -10.88
N ARG A 283 3.69 -5.82 -11.07
CA ARG A 283 2.71 -5.82 -9.96
C ARG A 283 2.49 -7.22 -9.40
N LEU A 284 2.47 -8.23 -10.26
CA LEU A 284 2.37 -9.61 -9.83
C LEU A 284 3.56 -10.01 -8.97
N ILE A 285 4.79 -9.74 -9.41
CA ILE A 285 6.01 -10.01 -8.63
C ILE A 285 5.97 -9.29 -7.29
N GLY A 286 5.58 -8.02 -7.28
CA GLY A 286 5.37 -7.27 -6.04
C GLY A 286 4.32 -7.88 -5.12
N THR A 287 3.26 -8.47 -5.67
CA THR A 287 2.22 -9.19 -4.92
C THR A 287 2.76 -10.51 -4.36
N VAL A 288 3.42 -11.31 -5.19
CA VAL A 288 4.06 -12.59 -4.78
C VAL A 288 5.04 -12.36 -3.63
N ARG A 289 5.85 -11.32 -3.71
CA ARG A 289 6.81 -10.98 -2.63
C ARG A 289 6.07 -10.59 -1.36
N ARG A 290 5.28 -9.53 -1.38
CA ARG A 290 4.65 -8.96 -0.19
C ARG A 290 3.59 -9.86 0.45
N GLU A 291 2.79 -10.57 -0.34
CA GLU A 291 1.71 -11.39 0.20
C GLU A 291 2.18 -12.79 0.58
N PHE A 292 3.27 -13.27 0.00
CA PHE A 292 3.67 -14.66 0.18
C PHE A 292 5.15 -14.86 0.57
N LEU A 293 6.11 -14.48 -0.31
CA LEU A 293 7.52 -14.82 -0.10
C LEU A 293 8.12 -14.20 1.17
N ASP A 294 7.69 -12.99 1.54
CA ASP A 294 8.13 -12.30 2.77
C ASP A 294 7.61 -12.99 4.06
N HIS A 295 6.67 -13.93 3.93
CA HIS A 295 6.05 -14.62 5.06
C HIS A 295 6.39 -16.10 5.15
N VAL A 296 7.21 -16.63 4.22
CA VAL A 296 7.57 -18.05 4.20
C VAL A 296 9.08 -18.25 4.16
N LEU A 297 9.57 -19.25 4.89
CA LEU A 297 10.97 -19.66 4.82
C LEU A 297 11.17 -20.58 3.63
N ILE A 298 12.22 -20.37 2.85
CA ILE A 298 12.56 -21.14 1.66
C ILE A 298 13.83 -21.94 1.96
N TRP A 299 13.75 -23.27 1.85
CA TRP A 299 14.87 -24.15 2.13
C TRP A 299 15.77 -24.40 0.91
N ASN A 300 15.17 -24.68 -0.22
CA ASN A 300 15.86 -25.01 -1.48
C ASN A 300 14.95 -24.72 -2.69
N ALA A 301 15.46 -24.94 -3.90
CA ALA A 301 14.71 -24.69 -5.13
C ALA A 301 13.41 -25.51 -5.24
N ILE A 302 13.43 -26.79 -4.85
CA ILE A 302 12.25 -27.67 -4.91
C ILE A 302 11.16 -27.18 -3.94
N ASP A 303 11.56 -26.75 -2.74
CA ASP A 303 10.65 -26.18 -1.74
C ASP A 303 10.05 -24.86 -2.25
N LEU A 304 10.87 -24.02 -2.90
CA LEU A 304 10.42 -22.78 -3.52
C LEU A 304 9.41 -23.05 -4.64
N GLU A 305 9.71 -23.98 -5.55
CA GLU A 305 8.84 -24.35 -6.64
C GLU A 305 7.47 -24.82 -6.15
N ARG A 306 7.46 -25.73 -5.16
CA ARG A 306 6.22 -26.22 -4.54
C ARG A 306 5.39 -25.10 -3.94
N LYS A 307 6.04 -24.21 -3.17
CA LYS A 307 5.38 -23.07 -2.53
C LYS A 307 4.81 -22.08 -3.54
N LEU A 308 5.55 -21.78 -4.60
CA LEU A 308 5.08 -20.94 -5.69
C LEU A 308 3.88 -21.57 -6.42
N ASP A 309 3.85 -22.89 -6.57
CA ASP A 309 2.71 -23.58 -7.17
C ASP A 309 1.48 -23.55 -6.24
N GLU A 310 1.66 -23.75 -4.93
CA GLU A 310 0.59 -23.55 -3.94
C GLU A 310 0.03 -22.11 -4.01
N PHE A 311 0.91 -21.11 -4.14
CA PHE A 311 0.49 -19.72 -4.30
C PHE A 311 -0.22 -19.48 -5.64
N ARG A 312 0.22 -20.07 -6.74
CA ARG A 312 -0.42 -19.99 -8.05
C ARG A 312 -1.88 -20.47 -7.99
N ILE A 313 -2.11 -21.61 -7.33
CA ILE A 313 -3.47 -22.15 -7.12
C ILE A 313 -4.32 -21.17 -6.32
N TYR A 314 -3.82 -20.70 -5.17
CA TYR A 314 -4.54 -19.71 -4.37
C TYR A 314 -4.84 -18.43 -5.17
N TYR A 315 -3.85 -17.88 -5.85
CA TYR A 315 -3.96 -16.64 -6.61
C TYR A 315 -5.00 -16.76 -7.74
N ASN A 316 -4.98 -17.85 -8.47
CA ASN A 316 -5.87 -18.06 -9.61
C ASN A 316 -7.31 -18.37 -9.19
N GLU A 317 -7.50 -19.14 -8.13
CA GLU A 317 -8.81 -19.67 -7.76
C GLU A 317 -9.53 -18.83 -6.69
N ASN A 318 -8.79 -18.18 -5.80
CA ASN A 318 -9.38 -17.58 -4.61
C ASN A 318 -9.10 -16.08 -4.45
N ARG A 319 -8.06 -15.56 -5.09
CA ARG A 319 -7.70 -14.16 -4.95
C ARG A 319 -8.54 -13.28 -5.87
N VAL A 320 -9.38 -12.44 -5.26
CA VAL A 320 -10.19 -11.46 -6.00
C VAL A 320 -9.36 -10.25 -6.42
N HIS A 321 -9.64 -9.70 -7.60
CA HIS A 321 -8.91 -8.58 -8.17
C HIS A 321 -9.82 -7.39 -8.47
N GLN A 322 -9.47 -6.23 -7.97
CA GLN A 322 -10.21 -4.99 -8.25
C GLN A 322 -10.23 -4.67 -9.75
N SER A 323 -9.12 -4.94 -10.46
CA SER A 323 -9.03 -4.73 -11.91
C SER A 323 -9.87 -5.71 -12.74
N LEU A 324 -10.38 -6.77 -12.13
CA LEU A 324 -11.32 -7.74 -12.71
C LEU A 324 -12.73 -7.58 -12.13
N SER A 325 -13.07 -6.38 -11.63
CA SER A 325 -14.38 -6.08 -11.05
C SER A 325 -14.75 -6.98 -9.87
N GLY A 326 -13.75 -7.41 -9.08
CA GLY A 326 -13.95 -8.29 -7.92
C GLY A 326 -14.00 -9.78 -8.24
N SER A 327 -13.69 -10.18 -9.48
CA SER A 327 -13.60 -11.59 -9.87
C SER A 327 -12.21 -12.17 -9.66
N THR A 328 -12.12 -13.50 -9.63
CA THR A 328 -10.86 -14.23 -9.65
C THR A 328 -10.36 -14.41 -11.09
N PRO A 329 -9.06 -14.68 -11.31
CA PRO A 329 -8.53 -15.05 -12.62
C PRO A 329 -9.21 -16.28 -13.24
N ARG A 330 -9.62 -17.23 -12.41
CA ARG A 330 -10.36 -18.43 -12.82
C ARG A 330 -11.72 -18.08 -13.40
N GLU A 331 -12.51 -17.28 -12.71
CA GLU A 331 -13.81 -16.81 -13.19
C GLU A 331 -13.67 -15.99 -14.48
N ARG A 332 -12.62 -15.17 -14.58
CA ARG A 332 -12.34 -14.40 -15.80
C ARG A 332 -11.96 -15.30 -16.99
N SER A 333 -11.41 -16.48 -16.75
CA SER A 333 -11.13 -17.49 -17.79
C SER A 333 -12.38 -18.16 -18.34
N GLY A 334 -13.57 -17.91 -17.77
CA GLY A 334 -14.85 -18.48 -18.17
C GLY A 334 -15.20 -19.76 -17.40
N GLU A 335 -14.46 -20.09 -16.36
CA GLU A 335 -14.84 -21.17 -15.44
C GLU A 335 -15.96 -20.68 -14.50
N PRO A 336 -16.93 -21.56 -14.14
CA PRO A 336 -18.03 -21.17 -13.27
C PRO A 336 -17.50 -20.72 -11.88
N PRO A 337 -18.13 -19.70 -11.27
CA PRO A 337 -17.77 -19.28 -9.92
C PRO A 337 -18.04 -20.42 -8.93
N PRO A 338 -17.27 -20.52 -7.85
CA PRO A 338 -17.57 -21.46 -6.78
C PRO A 338 -18.93 -21.18 -6.16
N ALA A 339 -19.55 -22.21 -5.56
CA ALA A 339 -20.79 -22.04 -4.84
C ALA A 339 -20.64 -21.01 -3.72
N HIS A 340 -21.62 -20.10 -3.59
CA HIS A 340 -21.60 -19.13 -2.50
C HIS A 340 -21.79 -19.83 -1.14
N ALA A 341 -20.93 -19.50 -0.18
CA ALA A 341 -21.11 -19.91 1.19
C ALA A 341 -22.28 -19.16 1.84
N VAL A 342 -23.06 -19.83 2.66
CA VAL A 342 -24.14 -19.23 3.46
C VAL A 342 -23.53 -18.73 4.77
N LEU A 343 -23.92 -17.51 5.20
CA LEU A 343 -23.32 -16.89 6.41
C LEU A 343 -23.51 -17.71 7.69
N ASP A 344 -24.58 -18.48 7.76
CA ASP A 344 -24.87 -19.32 8.92
C ASP A 344 -24.20 -20.70 8.86
N HIS A 345 -23.67 -21.09 7.68
CA HIS A 345 -23.09 -22.41 7.47
C HIS A 345 -21.98 -22.36 6.43
N TYR A 346 -20.75 -22.24 6.86
CA TYR A 346 -19.56 -22.21 6.01
C TYR A 346 -18.36 -22.85 6.68
N ALA A 347 -17.42 -23.32 5.88
CA ALA A 347 -16.16 -23.88 6.34
C ALA A 347 -14.98 -22.97 5.91
N TRP A 348 -13.82 -23.16 6.55
CA TRP A 348 -12.60 -22.47 6.20
C TRP A 348 -11.67 -23.40 5.42
N ARG A 349 -11.26 -22.96 4.23
CA ARG A 349 -10.22 -23.62 3.45
C ARG A 349 -8.90 -22.89 3.65
N HIS A 350 -7.87 -23.64 4.00
CA HIS A 350 -6.51 -23.13 4.17
C HIS A 350 -5.74 -23.24 2.87
N HIS A 351 -5.01 -22.18 2.52
CA HIS A 351 -4.12 -22.13 1.37
C HIS A 351 -2.72 -21.70 1.82
N CYS A 352 -1.68 -22.08 1.05
CA CYS A 352 -0.29 -21.71 1.32
C CYS A 352 0.11 -22.03 2.77
N ARG A 353 -0.20 -23.24 3.25
CA ARG A 353 0.09 -23.74 4.61
C ARG A 353 -0.57 -22.91 5.72
N GLY A 354 -1.75 -22.40 5.48
CA GLY A 354 -2.54 -21.63 6.45
C GLY A 354 -2.27 -20.12 6.45
N LEU A 355 -1.42 -19.64 5.55
CA LEU A 355 -1.18 -18.20 5.40
C LEU A 355 -2.45 -17.46 4.92
N PHE A 356 -3.22 -18.10 4.05
CA PHE A 356 -4.51 -17.59 3.60
C PHE A 356 -5.61 -18.55 4.00
N GLN A 357 -6.71 -18.02 4.53
CA GLN A 357 -7.89 -18.79 4.91
C GLN A 357 -9.11 -18.17 4.23
N MET A 358 -9.79 -18.96 3.43
CA MET A 358 -10.94 -18.51 2.66
C MET A 358 -12.20 -19.24 3.09
N PRO A 359 -13.35 -18.53 3.23
CA PRO A 359 -14.62 -19.19 3.49
C PRO A 359 -15.08 -19.94 2.25
N ILE A 360 -15.58 -21.14 2.42
CA ILE A 360 -16.17 -21.97 1.37
C ILE A 360 -17.54 -22.46 1.83
N ALA A 361 -18.40 -22.82 0.89
CA ALA A 361 -19.64 -23.53 1.19
C ALA A 361 -19.31 -24.85 1.90
N ALA A 362 -19.96 -25.09 3.03
CA ALA A 362 -19.78 -26.28 3.87
C ALA A 362 -20.55 -27.45 3.33
#